data_951145c1dd1ddd7d50145afb12be3bda
#
_entry.id   951145c1dd1ddd7d50145afb12be3bda
#
_cell.length_a   1.000
_cell.length_b   1.000
_cell.length_c   1.000
_cell.angle_alpha   90.00
_cell.angle_beta   90.00
_cell.angle_gamma   90.00
#
_symmetry.space_group_name_H-M   'P 1'
#
loop_
_entity.id
_entity.type
_entity.pdbx_description
1 polymer ?
#
loop_
_entity_poly.entity_id
_entity_poly.type
_entity_poly.pdbx_seq_one_letter_code
_entity_poly.pdbx_strand_id
1 'polypeptide(L)'
;MKIFTLLTLAAFSLMIGLAAACSTATNTGTTNQTKTAANTANAPATNSVVAPKKDEDTPASVKAAFPDAQSFTKQHKDIPKDAIADIEKDSGGKLPDTDHHSYLAFSTDGGVRKQIGAATVVKANGKEFVIVYENKNGSPFIKEVRGDGVPAPFLAQFAGKGHDDKFKIGAELKVNGVDDATAKAIALAVQIDALTMQNLYGAAHGH
;
A
#
# COMPACT_ATOMS: atom_id res chain seq x y z
N MET A 1 27.41 -27.09 -33.46
CA MET A 1 28.12 -27.81 -32.37
C MET A 1 27.25 -27.77 -31.14
N LYS A 2 26.73 -28.95 -30.78
CA LYS A 2 25.83 -29.16 -29.61
C LYS A 2 26.68 -29.28 -28.37
N ILE A 3 26.31 -28.59 -27.26
CA ILE A 3 26.72 -29.01 -25.93
C ILE A 3 25.50 -28.88 -25.00
N PHE A 4 25.01 -30.04 -24.61
CA PHE A 4 24.08 -30.32 -23.53
C PHE A 4 24.85 -30.33 -22.20
N THR A 5 24.31 -29.79 -21.14
CA THR A 5 24.65 -30.15 -19.75
C THR A 5 23.43 -29.83 -18.91
N LEU A 6 22.61 -30.75 -18.58
CA LEU A 6 22.44 -31.70 -17.47
C LEU A 6 22.32 -31.02 -16.09
N LEU A 7 21.11 -30.94 -15.60
CA LEU A 7 20.43 -31.53 -14.44
C LEU A 7 21.25 -31.61 -13.13
N THR A 8 20.80 -30.91 -12.08
CA THR A 8 20.91 -31.41 -10.70
C THR A 8 19.68 -31.05 -9.89
N LEU A 9 18.92 -32.10 -9.62
CA LEU A 9 17.83 -32.20 -8.64
C LEU A 9 18.45 -32.34 -7.26
N ALA A 10 18.08 -31.53 -6.29
CA ALA A 10 18.35 -31.77 -4.87
C ALA A 10 17.02 -31.65 -4.08
N ALA A 11 16.47 -32.79 -3.77
CA ALA A 11 15.42 -32.96 -2.78
C ALA A 11 16.05 -32.90 -1.39
N PHE A 12 15.45 -32.14 -0.48
CA PHE A 12 15.73 -32.27 0.94
C PHE A 12 14.44 -32.39 1.75
N SER A 13 14.40 -33.53 2.47
CA SER A 13 13.27 -34.05 3.25
C SER A 13 13.07 -33.30 4.57
N LEU A 14 11.82 -33.16 4.92
CA LEU A 14 11.10 -33.53 6.15
C LEU A 14 11.87 -33.51 7.50
N MET A 15 11.46 -32.63 8.43
CA MET A 15 11.46 -32.95 9.86
C MET A 15 10.22 -32.39 10.55
N ILE A 16 9.41 -33.30 11.03
CA ILE A 16 8.25 -33.13 11.90
C ILE A 16 8.78 -32.95 13.33
N GLY A 17 8.30 -31.91 14.01
CA GLY A 17 8.55 -31.71 15.44
C GLY A 17 7.27 -31.30 16.16
N LEU A 18 6.56 -32.28 16.71
CA LEU A 18 5.41 -32.14 17.61
C LEU A 18 5.95 -31.88 19.03
N ALA A 19 5.52 -30.82 19.69
CA ALA A 19 5.60 -30.71 21.15
C ALA A 19 4.40 -29.93 21.70
N ALA A 20 3.46 -30.69 22.25
CA ALA A 20 2.39 -30.18 23.09
C ALA A 20 2.92 -29.96 24.52
N ALA A 21 2.61 -28.84 25.14
CA ALA A 21 2.70 -28.65 26.57
C ALA A 21 1.47 -27.86 27.06
N CYS A 22 0.53 -28.61 27.62
CA CYS A 22 -0.51 -28.11 28.52
C CYS A 22 0.13 -27.63 29.83
N SER A 23 -0.21 -26.45 30.29
CA SER A 23 -0.06 -26.06 31.69
C SER A 23 -1.37 -25.42 32.18
N THR A 24 -2.11 -26.25 32.91
CA THR A 24 -3.20 -25.86 33.80
C THR A 24 -2.62 -25.27 35.08
N ALA A 25 -2.90 -24.04 35.40
CA ALA A 25 -2.69 -23.47 36.72
C ALA A 25 -4.05 -23.18 37.35
N THR A 26 -4.42 -24.01 38.27
CA THR A 26 -5.49 -23.86 39.25
C THR A 26 -5.03 -22.80 40.28
N ASN A 27 -5.80 -21.80 40.52
CA ASN A 27 -5.59 -20.92 41.68
C ASN A 27 -6.87 -20.87 42.53
N THR A 28 -6.70 -21.47 43.71
CA THR A 28 -7.69 -21.68 44.78
C THR A 28 -7.82 -20.39 45.60
N GLY A 29 -9.03 -20.13 46.01
CA GLY A 29 -9.60 -18.97 46.67
C GLY A 29 -8.89 -18.33 47.87
N THR A 30 -9.34 -17.18 48.19
CA THR A 30 -9.52 -16.71 49.55
C THR A 30 -10.63 -15.62 49.57
N THR A 31 -11.67 -15.95 50.29
CA THR A 31 -12.78 -15.07 50.67
C THR A 31 -12.29 -13.99 51.60
N ASN A 32 -12.70 -12.74 51.37
CA ASN A 32 -12.95 -11.82 52.47
C ASN A 32 -14.11 -10.85 52.12
N GLN A 33 -14.97 -10.75 53.12
CA GLN A 33 -16.29 -10.12 53.12
C GLN A 33 -16.24 -8.58 53.22
N THR A 34 -17.28 -7.99 52.69
CA THR A 34 -18.12 -6.88 53.18
C THR A 34 -17.56 -5.48 53.13
N LYS A 35 -18.08 -4.67 52.21
CA LYS A 35 -18.78 -3.42 52.55
C LYS A 35 -19.72 -2.99 51.45
N THR A 36 -20.97 -2.89 51.82
CA THR A 36 -22.09 -2.32 51.07
C THR A 36 -21.82 -0.84 50.77
N ALA A 37 -21.79 -0.48 49.51
CA ALA A 37 -22.05 0.89 49.07
C ALA A 37 -22.84 0.79 47.77
N ALA A 38 -24.03 1.30 47.78
CA ALA A 38 -24.91 1.46 46.63
C ALA A 38 -24.17 2.23 45.57
N ASN A 39 -24.05 1.64 44.36
CA ASN A 39 -23.60 2.38 43.20
C ASN A 39 -24.54 2.16 42.04
N THR A 40 -25.12 3.26 41.68
CA THR A 40 -25.95 3.66 40.59
C THR A 40 -25.62 2.93 39.28
N ALA A 41 -26.66 2.56 38.60
CA ALA A 41 -26.78 1.99 37.27
C ALA A 41 -25.58 2.31 36.32
N ASN A 42 -24.78 1.29 36.01
CA ASN A 42 -23.95 1.30 34.83
C ASN A 42 -24.80 0.83 33.64
N ALA A 43 -25.27 1.78 32.85
CA ALA A 43 -25.81 1.51 31.54
C ALA A 43 -24.71 0.83 30.70
N PRO A 44 -25.03 -0.20 29.91
CA PRO A 44 -24.04 -0.79 29.03
C PRO A 44 -23.57 0.28 28.04
N ALA A 45 -22.25 0.49 27.99
CA ALA A 45 -21.64 1.30 26.96
C ALA A 45 -22.06 0.71 25.61
N THR A 46 -23.00 1.35 24.97
CA THR A 46 -23.29 1.11 23.55
C THR A 46 -22.01 1.46 22.82
N ASN A 47 -21.31 0.44 22.35
CA ASN A 47 -20.30 0.57 21.31
C ASN A 47 -21.04 1.18 20.10
N SER A 48 -21.06 2.49 20.03
CA SER A 48 -21.44 3.20 18.81
C SER A 48 -20.41 2.79 17.77
N VAL A 49 -20.78 1.80 16.96
CA VAL A 49 -20.13 1.55 15.67
C VAL A 49 -20.35 2.86 14.91
N VAL A 50 -19.32 3.71 14.93
CA VAL A 50 -19.27 4.90 14.08
C VAL A 50 -19.38 4.35 12.67
N ALA A 51 -20.56 4.55 12.06
CA ALA A 51 -20.76 4.23 10.66
C ALA A 51 -19.63 4.88 9.87
N PRO A 52 -18.97 4.16 8.95
CA PRO A 52 -17.89 4.73 8.17
C PRO A 52 -18.41 6.00 7.51
N LYS A 53 -17.71 7.13 7.79
CA LYS A 53 -18.01 8.41 7.16
C LYS A 53 -18.00 8.17 5.65
N LYS A 54 -19.11 8.48 5.00
CA LYS A 54 -19.35 8.27 3.59
C LYS A 54 -18.22 8.92 2.79
N ASP A 55 -17.73 8.22 1.78
CA ASP A 55 -16.59 8.47 0.88
C ASP A 55 -16.61 9.82 0.10
N GLU A 56 -17.09 10.90 0.70
CA GLU A 56 -17.27 12.21 0.04
C GLU A 56 -15.94 12.81 -0.41
N ASP A 57 -14.85 12.50 0.30
CA ASP A 57 -13.50 13.03 0.00
C ASP A 57 -12.68 12.15 -0.96
N THR A 58 -13.24 11.05 -1.47
CA THR A 58 -12.51 10.18 -2.39
C THR A 58 -12.72 10.63 -3.83
N PRO A 59 -11.66 10.97 -4.60
CA PRO A 59 -11.76 11.38 -6.00
C PRO A 59 -12.50 10.36 -6.86
N ALA A 60 -13.29 10.85 -7.82
CA ALA A 60 -14.03 9.98 -8.75
C ALA A 60 -13.08 9.08 -9.55
N SER A 61 -11.89 9.57 -9.89
CA SER A 61 -10.83 8.81 -10.58
C SER A 61 -10.34 7.62 -9.74
N VAL A 62 -10.20 7.79 -8.42
CA VAL A 62 -9.85 6.71 -7.50
C VAL A 62 -10.99 5.70 -7.39
N LYS A 63 -12.25 6.15 -7.28
CA LYS A 63 -13.42 5.25 -7.25
C LYS A 63 -13.50 4.42 -8.53
N ALA A 64 -13.25 5.03 -9.68
CA ALA A 64 -13.22 4.34 -10.97
C ALA A 64 -12.10 3.29 -11.09
N ALA A 65 -11.00 3.44 -10.32
CA ALA A 65 -9.92 2.47 -10.29
C ALA A 65 -10.26 1.19 -9.52
N PHE A 66 -11.28 1.22 -8.65
CA PHE A 66 -11.71 0.09 -7.83
C PHE A 66 -13.23 -0.13 -7.92
N PRO A 67 -13.72 -0.66 -9.06
CA PRO A 67 -15.16 -0.84 -9.26
C PRO A 67 -15.80 -1.79 -8.23
N ASP A 68 -15.02 -2.72 -7.66
CA ASP A 68 -15.49 -3.68 -6.66
C ASP A 68 -15.37 -3.15 -5.21
N ALA A 69 -14.85 -1.94 -5.01
CA ALA A 69 -14.77 -1.35 -3.68
C ALA A 69 -16.12 -0.84 -3.23
N GLN A 70 -16.48 -1.18 -1.99
CA GLN A 70 -17.70 -0.73 -1.33
C GLN A 70 -17.45 0.46 -0.41
N SER A 71 -16.21 0.68 -0.01
CA SER A 71 -15.82 1.83 0.81
C SER A 71 -14.35 2.18 0.61
N PHE A 72 -14.03 3.44 0.92
CA PHE A 72 -12.66 3.95 0.89
C PHE A 72 -12.29 4.55 2.24
N THR A 73 -11.00 4.59 2.53
CA THR A 73 -10.45 5.34 3.66
C THR A 73 -9.31 6.20 3.15
N LYS A 74 -9.48 7.51 3.22
CA LYS A 74 -8.39 8.45 2.95
C LYS A 74 -7.39 8.38 4.12
N GLN A 75 -6.14 8.15 3.81
CA GLN A 75 -5.04 8.26 4.75
C GLN A 75 -4.25 9.52 4.46
N HIS A 76 -3.76 10.13 5.52
CA HIS A 76 -2.90 11.29 5.52
C HIS A 76 -1.66 10.95 6.35
N LYS A 77 -0.48 11.19 5.81
CA LYS A 77 0.79 11.03 6.51
C LYS A 77 1.76 12.14 6.12
N ASP A 78 2.35 12.78 7.13
CA ASP A 78 3.51 13.64 6.94
C ASP A 78 4.72 12.80 6.55
N ILE A 79 5.46 13.25 5.52
CA ILE A 79 6.68 12.59 5.09
C ILE A 79 7.82 13.05 6.02
N PRO A 80 8.54 12.13 6.69
CA PRO A 80 9.67 12.48 7.55
C PRO A 80 10.74 13.28 6.78
N LYS A 81 11.39 14.23 7.45
CA LYS A 81 12.36 15.14 6.81
C LYS A 81 13.56 14.42 6.21
N ASP A 82 14.03 13.37 6.84
CA ASP A 82 15.09 12.48 6.34
C ASP A 82 14.64 11.74 5.08
N ALA A 83 13.42 11.20 5.08
CA ALA A 83 12.83 10.55 3.91
C ALA A 83 12.67 11.51 2.72
N ILE A 84 12.33 12.80 2.95
CA ILE A 84 12.25 13.82 1.89
C ILE A 84 13.59 13.93 1.16
N ALA A 85 14.69 14.06 1.93
CA ALA A 85 16.03 14.21 1.34
C ALA A 85 16.43 12.98 0.50
N ASP A 86 16.10 11.79 0.96
CA ASP A 86 16.39 10.54 0.25
C ASP A 86 15.53 10.40 -1.01
N ILE A 87 14.23 10.69 -0.93
CA ILE A 87 13.31 10.66 -2.09
C ILE A 87 13.77 11.64 -3.18
N GLU A 88 14.11 12.87 -2.81
CA GLU A 88 14.59 13.89 -3.76
C GLU A 88 15.91 13.50 -4.40
N LYS A 89 16.83 12.93 -3.64
CA LYS A 89 18.13 12.43 -4.12
C LYS A 89 17.95 11.27 -5.10
N ASP A 90 17.12 10.29 -4.74
CA ASP A 90 16.97 9.05 -5.52
C ASP A 90 16.12 9.26 -6.78
N SER A 91 15.14 10.15 -6.74
CA SER A 91 14.33 10.53 -7.91
C SER A 91 15.03 11.55 -8.81
N GLY A 92 15.92 12.36 -8.25
CA GLY A 92 16.50 13.53 -8.93
C GLY A 92 15.51 14.68 -9.11
N GLY A 93 14.34 14.63 -8.45
CA GLY A 93 13.29 15.65 -8.49
C GLY A 93 13.06 16.31 -7.14
N LYS A 94 12.11 17.24 -7.11
CA LYS A 94 11.64 17.86 -5.88
C LYS A 94 10.30 17.28 -5.48
N LEU A 95 10.15 17.01 -4.19
CA LEU A 95 8.88 16.57 -3.64
C LEU A 95 7.86 17.72 -3.74
N PRO A 96 6.69 17.50 -4.35
CA PRO A 96 5.72 18.57 -4.56
C PRO A 96 5.02 19.00 -3.26
N ASP A 97 4.91 18.09 -2.30
CA ASP A 97 4.28 18.31 -1.00
C ASP A 97 4.95 17.43 0.05
N THR A 98 4.94 17.85 1.31
CA THR A 98 5.42 17.07 2.45
C THR A 98 4.31 16.25 3.11
N ASP A 99 3.07 16.44 2.66
CA ASP A 99 1.88 15.76 3.09
C ASP A 99 1.42 14.76 2.01
N HIS A 100 1.41 13.47 2.37
CA HIS A 100 1.04 12.41 1.45
C HIS A 100 -0.36 11.87 1.72
N HIS A 101 -1.18 11.86 0.67
CA HIS A 101 -2.52 11.30 0.69
C HIS A 101 -2.59 9.99 -0.07
N SER A 102 -3.10 8.95 0.59
CA SER A 102 -3.46 7.68 -0.05
C SER A 102 -4.90 7.29 0.25
N TYR A 103 -5.47 6.48 -0.62
CA TYR A 103 -6.83 5.99 -0.54
C TYR A 103 -6.82 4.47 -0.48
N LEU A 104 -7.24 3.90 0.63
CA LEU A 104 -7.40 2.45 0.79
C LEU A 104 -8.79 2.04 0.31
N ALA A 105 -8.85 1.10 -0.62
CA ALA A 105 -10.09 0.54 -1.14
C ALA A 105 -10.45 -0.75 -0.40
N PHE A 106 -11.72 -0.90 -0.03
CA PHE A 106 -12.21 -2.06 0.71
C PHE A 106 -13.44 -2.66 0.05
N SER A 107 -13.47 -3.99 0.02
CA SER A 107 -14.67 -4.79 -0.23
C SER A 107 -15.17 -5.43 1.06
N THR A 108 -16.42 -5.91 1.07
CA THR A 108 -16.98 -6.71 2.14
C THR A 108 -17.40 -8.06 1.55
N ASP A 109 -16.80 -9.12 2.04
CA ASP A 109 -17.12 -10.48 1.65
C ASP A 109 -17.49 -11.27 2.90
N GLY A 110 -18.66 -11.94 2.90
CA GLY A 110 -19.18 -12.66 4.05
C GLY A 110 -19.30 -11.83 5.35
N GLY A 111 -19.51 -10.50 5.23
CA GLY A 111 -19.56 -9.58 6.39
C GLY A 111 -18.18 -9.13 6.90
N VAL A 112 -17.09 -9.60 6.30
CA VAL A 112 -15.72 -9.21 6.67
C VAL A 112 -15.20 -8.14 5.71
N ARG A 113 -14.80 -6.98 6.27
CA ARG A 113 -14.19 -5.89 5.51
C ARG A 113 -12.75 -6.26 5.17
N LYS A 114 -12.42 -6.28 3.87
CA LYS A 114 -11.10 -6.65 3.35
C LYS A 114 -10.55 -5.51 2.48
N GLN A 115 -9.30 -5.11 2.71
CA GLN A 115 -8.60 -4.19 1.81
C GLN A 115 -8.29 -4.91 0.48
N ILE A 116 -8.68 -4.29 -0.64
CA ILE A 116 -8.49 -4.83 -2.00
C ILE A 116 -7.44 -4.04 -2.79
N GLY A 117 -6.97 -2.91 -2.26
CA GLY A 117 -5.90 -2.12 -2.85
C GLY A 117 -5.72 -0.78 -2.19
N ALA A 118 -4.77 -0.03 -2.70
CA ALA A 118 -4.52 1.35 -2.34
C ALA A 118 -4.29 2.18 -3.61
N ALA A 119 -4.57 3.47 -3.57
CA ALA A 119 -4.23 4.38 -4.66
C ALA A 119 -3.76 5.74 -4.13
N THR A 120 -2.98 6.42 -4.95
CA THR A 120 -2.58 7.82 -4.78
C THR A 120 -3.00 8.61 -6.01
N VAL A 121 -2.98 9.95 -5.89
CA VAL A 121 -3.22 10.85 -7.02
C VAL A 121 -2.04 11.78 -7.13
N VAL A 122 -1.35 11.73 -8.26
CA VAL A 122 -0.22 12.61 -8.55
C VAL A 122 -0.54 13.54 -9.72
N LYS A 123 0.15 14.67 -9.78
CA LYS A 123 0.04 15.64 -10.88
C LYS A 123 1.32 15.68 -11.67
N ALA A 124 1.21 15.60 -12.99
CA ALA A 124 2.32 15.77 -13.92
C ALA A 124 1.83 16.51 -15.16
N ASN A 125 2.57 17.53 -15.59
CA ASN A 125 2.26 18.34 -16.77
C ASN A 125 0.80 18.84 -16.81
N GLY A 126 0.28 19.29 -15.66
CA GLY A 126 -1.09 19.82 -15.50
C GLY A 126 -2.22 18.78 -15.54
N LYS A 127 -1.89 17.48 -15.59
CA LYS A 127 -2.84 16.37 -15.58
C LYS A 127 -2.74 15.58 -14.29
N GLU A 128 -3.85 14.94 -13.92
CA GLU A 128 -3.91 14.02 -12.77
C GLU A 128 -3.74 12.57 -13.22
N PHE A 129 -2.99 11.81 -12.42
CA PHE A 129 -2.79 10.37 -12.59
C PHE A 129 -3.12 9.64 -11.31
N VAL A 130 -3.91 8.58 -11.41
CA VAL A 130 -4.16 7.65 -10.31
C VAL A 130 -3.15 6.52 -10.41
N ILE A 131 -2.38 6.32 -9.35
CA ILE A 131 -1.47 5.20 -9.22
C ILE A 131 -2.11 4.18 -8.29
N VAL A 132 -2.38 3.00 -8.80
CA VAL A 132 -2.95 1.89 -8.03
C VAL A 132 -1.81 1.01 -7.55
N TYR A 133 -1.79 0.71 -6.25
CA TYR A 133 -0.78 -0.11 -5.61
C TYR A 133 -1.32 -1.46 -5.17
N GLU A 134 -0.47 -2.45 -5.24
CA GLU A 134 -0.62 -3.75 -4.60
C GLU A 134 0.54 -3.98 -3.63
N ASN A 135 0.30 -4.76 -2.58
CA ASN A 135 1.37 -5.16 -1.65
C ASN A 135 1.97 -6.49 -2.11
N LYS A 136 3.29 -6.52 -2.27
CA LYS A 136 4.07 -7.74 -2.53
C LYS A 136 5.15 -7.87 -1.47
N ASN A 137 5.05 -8.87 -0.62
CA ASN A 137 6.03 -9.16 0.43
C ASN A 137 6.31 -7.98 1.39
N GLY A 138 5.27 -7.19 1.69
CA GLY A 138 5.39 -6.03 2.57
C GLY A 138 5.77 -4.72 1.88
N SER A 139 6.05 -4.74 0.57
CA SER A 139 6.40 -3.54 -0.20
C SER A 139 5.30 -3.15 -1.19
N PRO A 140 5.06 -1.84 -1.39
CA PRO A 140 4.13 -1.35 -2.40
C PRO A 140 4.74 -1.46 -3.79
N PHE A 141 4.01 -2.08 -4.72
CA PHE A 141 4.31 -2.14 -6.15
C PHE A 141 3.17 -1.52 -6.95
N ILE A 142 3.50 -0.85 -8.03
CA ILE A 142 2.50 -0.29 -8.94
C ILE A 142 1.77 -1.43 -9.65
N LYS A 143 0.47 -1.51 -9.43
CA LYS A 143 -0.41 -2.42 -10.18
C LYS A 143 -0.81 -1.81 -11.51
N GLU A 144 -1.13 -0.50 -11.50
CA GLU A 144 -1.64 0.22 -12.67
C GLU A 144 -1.44 1.72 -12.48
N VAL A 145 -1.21 2.43 -13.59
CA VAL A 145 -1.30 3.90 -13.65
C VAL A 145 -2.40 4.28 -14.63
N ARG A 146 -3.31 5.16 -14.21
CA ARG A 146 -4.41 5.70 -15.01
C ARG A 146 -4.29 7.21 -15.15
N GLY A 147 -4.63 7.74 -16.30
CA GLY A 147 -4.65 9.18 -16.55
C GLY A 147 -5.25 9.48 -17.92
N ASP A 148 -5.98 10.57 -18.00
CA ASP A 148 -6.64 10.97 -19.23
C ASP A 148 -5.69 11.67 -20.20
N GLY A 149 -5.91 11.43 -21.51
CA GLY A 149 -5.15 12.07 -22.57
C GLY A 149 -3.68 11.66 -22.64
N VAL A 150 -3.38 10.44 -22.13
CA VAL A 150 -2.08 9.78 -22.28
C VAL A 150 -2.32 8.37 -22.80
N PRO A 151 -1.57 7.92 -23.83
CA PRO A 151 -1.76 6.60 -24.43
C PRO A 151 -1.61 5.46 -23.41
N ALA A 152 -2.58 4.55 -23.37
CA ALA A 152 -2.55 3.39 -22.48
C ALA A 152 -1.28 2.53 -22.60
N PRO A 153 -0.66 2.33 -23.79
CA PRO A 153 0.60 1.60 -23.91
C PRO A 153 1.79 2.27 -23.20
N PHE A 154 1.75 3.60 -22.97
CA PHE A 154 2.75 4.27 -22.15
C PHE A 154 2.50 3.99 -20.66
N LEU A 155 1.27 4.18 -20.20
CA LEU A 155 0.91 3.98 -18.79
C LEU A 155 1.05 2.53 -18.33
N ALA A 156 0.80 1.56 -19.20
CA ALA A 156 0.93 0.14 -18.89
C ALA A 156 2.36 -0.28 -18.52
N GLN A 157 3.38 0.49 -18.92
CA GLN A 157 4.79 0.16 -18.63
C GLN A 157 5.17 0.36 -17.15
N PHE A 158 4.35 1.05 -16.38
CA PHE A 158 4.57 1.25 -14.95
C PHE A 158 4.17 0.03 -14.10
N ALA A 159 3.32 -0.84 -14.64
CA ALA A 159 2.85 -2.02 -13.91
C ALA A 159 4.01 -2.95 -13.49
N GLY A 160 3.99 -3.38 -12.24
CA GLY A 160 5.01 -4.25 -11.64
C GLY A 160 6.26 -3.52 -11.16
N LYS A 161 6.36 -2.21 -11.37
CA LYS A 161 7.48 -1.38 -10.90
C LYS A 161 7.27 -0.94 -9.45
N GLY A 162 8.38 -0.65 -8.76
CA GLY A 162 8.41 -0.22 -7.38
C GLY A 162 9.52 0.81 -7.13
N HIS A 163 9.86 1.01 -5.87
CA HIS A 163 10.85 2.00 -5.43
C HIS A 163 12.27 1.75 -5.96
N ASP A 164 12.62 0.49 -6.31
CA ASP A 164 13.95 0.13 -6.85
C ASP A 164 14.11 0.49 -8.32
N ASP A 165 13.01 0.71 -9.04
CA ASP A 165 13.03 1.09 -10.44
C ASP A 165 13.42 2.57 -10.59
N LYS A 166 14.17 2.90 -11.65
CA LYS A 166 14.61 4.28 -11.90
C LYS A 166 13.71 5.04 -12.87
N PHE A 167 12.72 4.39 -13.45
CA PHE A 167 11.73 4.97 -14.38
C PHE A 167 12.33 5.76 -15.54
N LYS A 168 13.54 5.38 -15.98
CA LYS A 168 14.31 6.10 -17.01
C LYS A 168 13.68 5.94 -18.39
N ILE A 169 13.29 7.07 -18.99
CA ILE A 169 12.83 7.11 -20.38
C ILE A 169 13.97 6.68 -21.33
N GLY A 170 13.65 5.79 -22.25
CA GLY A 170 14.59 5.19 -23.21
C GLY A 170 15.26 3.91 -22.71
N ALA A 171 15.49 3.76 -21.41
CA ALA A 171 16.08 2.56 -20.81
C ALA A 171 15.02 1.60 -20.26
N GLU A 172 14.16 2.08 -19.38
CA GLU A 172 13.13 1.27 -18.70
C GLU A 172 11.73 1.54 -19.23
N LEU A 173 11.47 2.76 -19.71
CA LEU A 173 10.19 3.19 -20.26
C LEU A 173 10.39 3.75 -21.68
N LYS A 174 9.49 3.40 -22.58
CA LYS A 174 9.46 3.94 -23.95
C LYS A 174 8.37 5.00 -24.04
N VAL A 175 8.57 6.03 -24.85
CA VAL A 175 7.60 7.14 -24.97
C VAL A 175 6.25 6.73 -25.55
N ASN A 176 6.17 5.70 -26.42
CA ASN A 176 4.93 5.07 -26.88
C ASN A 176 3.78 6.04 -27.23
N GLY A 177 4.07 7.06 -28.06
CA GLY A 177 3.07 8.05 -28.48
C GLY A 177 2.87 9.24 -27.56
N VAL A 178 3.73 9.41 -26.54
CA VAL A 178 3.83 10.59 -25.67
C VAL A 178 5.07 11.38 -26.10
N ASP A 179 5.03 12.71 -26.05
CA ASP A 179 6.24 13.49 -26.22
C ASP A 179 7.21 13.29 -25.04
N ASP A 180 8.50 13.46 -25.31
CA ASP A 180 9.58 13.14 -24.37
C ASP A 180 9.49 13.94 -23.05
N ALA A 181 9.08 15.22 -23.13
CA ALA A 181 8.95 16.08 -21.95
C ALA A 181 7.80 15.61 -21.05
N THR A 182 6.65 15.30 -21.64
CA THR A 182 5.49 14.76 -20.91
C THR A 182 5.80 13.39 -20.33
N ALA A 183 6.47 12.50 -21.09
CA ALA A 183 6.87 11.20 -20.62
C ALA A 183 7.78 11.28 -19.39
N LYS A 184 8.80 12.17 -19.42
CA LYS A 184 9.71 12.42 -18.30
C LYS A 184 8.98 12.99 -17.08
N ALA A 185 8.06 13.93 -17.27
CA ALA A 185 7.30 14.54 -16.18
C ALA A 185 6.42 13.48 -15.46
N ILE A 186 5.75 12.61 -16.23
CA ILE A 186 4.94 11.52 -15.66
C ILE A 186 5.83 10.50 -14.94
N ALA A 187 6.92 10.08 -15.58
CA ALA A 187 7.86 9.10 -14.99
C ALA A 187 8.42 9.61 -13.65
N LEU A 188 8.81 10.89 -13.59
CA LEU A 188 9.32 11.52 -12.36
C LEU A 188 8.26 11.57 -11.26
N ALA A 189 7.03 12.00 -11.59
CA ALA A 189 5.94 12.06 -10.60
C ALA A 189 5.60 10.68 -10.03
N VAL A 190 5.54 9.66 -10.90
CA VAL A 190 5.29 8.27 -10.49
C VAL A 190 6.45 7.72 -9.65
N GLN A 191 7.70 8.04 -10.01
CA GLN A 191 8.88 7.62 -9.23
C GLN A 191 8.90 8.24 -7.83
N ILE A 192 8.65 9.53 -7.71
CA ILE A 192 8.57 10.23 -6.42
C ILE A 192 7.49 9.59 -5.54
N ASP A 193 6.32 9.30 -6.09
CA ASP A 193 5.23 8.68 -5.35
C ASP A 193 5.56 7.24 -4.93
N ALA A 194 6.17 6.44 -5.80
CA ALA A 194 6.60 5.07 -5.47
C ALA A 194 7.65 5.05 -4.34
N LEU A 195 8.61 5.96 -4.35
CA LEU A 195 9.59 6.13 -3.27
C LEU A 195 8.90 6.57 -1.97
N THR A 196 7.95 7.51 -2.06
CA THR A 196 7.16 7.97 -0.92
C THR A 196 6.32 6.83 -0.32
N MET A 197 5.64 6.07 -1.15
CA MET A 197 4.85 4.90 -0.72
C MET A 197 5.72 3.86 -0.02
N GLN A 198 6.93 3.59 -0.52
CA GLN A 198 7.85 2.67 0.13
C GLN A 198 8.29 3.19 1.50
N ASN A 199 8.65 4.47 1.61
CA ASN A 199 9.07 5.08 2.88
C ASN A 199 7.96 5.08 3.94
N LEU A 200 6.71 5.32 3.53
CA LEU A 200 5.59 5.46 4.46
C LEU A 200 4.90 4.12 4.81
N TYR A 201 4.94 3.14 3.90
CA TYR A 201 4.11 1.93 4.00
C TYR A 201 4.87 0.64 3.69
N GLY A 202 6.09 0.72 3.19
CA GLY A 202 6.91 -0.45 2.90
C GLY A 202 7.50 -1.09 4.16
N ALA A 203 7.79 -2.38 4.10
CA ALA A 203 8.61 -3.02 5.12
C ALA A 203 10.00 -2.38 5.15
N ALA A 204 10.56 -2.19 6.34
CA ALA A 204 11.93 -1.72 6.49
C ALA A 204 12.87 -2.74 5.82
N HIS A 205 13.52 -2.32 4.75
CA HIS A 205 14.62 -3.08 4.18
C HIS A 205 15.88 -2.66 4.92
N GLY A 206 16.54 -3.62 5.61
CA GLY A 206 17.88 -3.38 6.14
C GLY A 206 18.82 -3.18 4.95
N HIS A 207 19.30 -1.97 4.77
CA HIS A 207 20.42 -1.62 3.87
C HIS A 207 21.72 -1.80 4.61
#